data_d1dcf8958955c82324765340d8f4d46d
#
_entry.id   d1dcf8958955c82324765340d8f4d46d
#
_cell.length_a   1.000
_cell.length_b   1.000
_cell.length_c   1.000
_cell.angle_alpha   90.00
_cell.angle_beta   90.00
_cell.angle_gamma   90.00
#
_symmetry.space_group_name_H-M   'P 1'
#
loop_
_entity.id
_entity.type
_entity.pdbx_description
1 polymer ?
#
loop_
_entity_poly.entity_id
_entity_poly.type
_entity_poly.pdbx_seq_one_letter_code
_entity_poly.pdbx_strand_id
1 'polypeptide(L)'
;VVETLLYVTPNKIFNVFFRYKFNKDTSTTIFGNSVPSPIGIAAGLDKDYKSTPKYLSLGFGFSVVGTTMINPRTGNPKPRLIRDKSKGELVNALSFPSDGSYKILNRLKNYPSPRERIIISVSGTSEEEIIENLLLFQDFCFAVEINISSPNTTDLKKFVNHNSIRSILKK
;
A
#
# COMPACT_ATOMS: atom_id res chain seq x y z
N VAL A 1 11.52 -17.98 1.65
CA VAL A 1 10.87 -18.95 0.73
C VAL A 1 9.49 -18.46 0.32
N VAL A 2 8.59 -18.06 1.23
CA VAL A 2 7.22 -17.60 0.89
C VAL A 2 7.24 -16.31 0.06
N GLU A 3 8.04 -15.32 0.43
CA GLU A 3 8.19 -14.08 -0.35
C GLU A 3 8.67 -14.37 -1.78
N THR A 4 9.64 -15.25 -1.96
CA THR A 4 10.14 -15.64 -3.28
C THR A 4 9.02 -16.24 -4.12
N LEU A 5 8.21 -17.14 -3.56
CA LEU A 5 7.07 -17.74 -4.24
C LEU A 5 6.03 -16.68 -4.68
N LEU A 6 5.74 -15.71 -3.82
CA LEU A 6 4.83 -14.60 -4.11
C LEU A 6 5.33 -13.69 -5.24
N TYR A 7 6.65 -13.50 -5.38
CA TYR A 7 7.20 -12.64 -6.43
C TYR A 7 7.41 -13.37 -7.77
N VAL A 8 7.79 -14.64 -7.74
CA VAL A 8 8.20 -15.40 -8.95
C VAL A 8 7.03 -16.08 -9.65
N THR A 9 6.01 -16.54 -8.91
CA THR A 9 4.89 -17.28 -9.50
C THR A 9 3.92 -16.33 -10.25
N PRO A 10 3.59 -16.59 -11.52
CA PRO A 10 2.57 -15.80 -12.22
C PRO A 10 1.21 -15.83 -11.52
N ASN A 11 0.49 -14.71 -11.49
CA ASN A 11 -0.80 -14.59 -10.79
C ASN A 11 -1.82 -15.66 -11.21
N LYS A 12 -1.90 -15.99 -12.50
CA LYS A 12 -2.81 -17.02 -13.02
C LYS A 12 -2.53 -18.38 -12.40
N ILE A 13 -1.26 -18.80 -12.34
CA ILE A 13 -0.83 -20.08 -11.78
C ILE A 13 -1.07 -20.09 -10.27
N PHE A 14 -0.69 -19.01 -9.59
CA PHE A 14 -0.88 -18.88 -8.14
C PHE A 14 -2.35 -19.03 -7.75
N ASN A 15 -3.26 -18.37 -8.45
CA ASN A 15 -4.69 -18.38 -8.16
C ASN A 15 -5.36 -19.75 -8.38
N VAL A 16 -4.78 -20.64 -9.21
CA VAL A 16 -5.27 -22.01 -9.39
C VAL A 16 -5.02 -22.85 -8.13
N PHE A 17 -3.86 -22.69 -7.50
CA PHE A 17 -3.45 -23.50 -6.36
C PHE A 17 -3.82 -22.91 -4.99
N PHE A 18 -3.96 -21.58 -4.90
CA PHE A 18 -4.11 -20.85 -3.64
C PHE A 18 -5.32 -19.89 -3.67
N ARG A 19 -6.50 -20.42 -4.00
CA ARG A 19 -7.75 -19.65 -3.96
C ARG A 19 -8.52 -19.94 -2.69
N TYR A 20 -8.47 -18.99 -1.74
CA TYR A 20 -9.26 -19.04 -0.52
C TYR A 20 -10.75 -18.79 -0.83
N LYS A 21 -11.64 -19.61 -0.27
CA LYS A 21 -13.09 -19.40 -0.34
C LYS A 21 -13.55 -18.73 0.96
N PHE A 22 -14.08 -17.52 0.84
CA PHE A 22 -14.61 -16.79 1.99
C PHE A 22 -15.91 -17.42 2.49
N ASN A 23 -16.06 -17.48 3.82
CA ASN A 23 -17.34 -17.69 4.46
C ASN A 23 -18.06 -16.34 4.56
N LYS A 24 -19.38 -16.31 4.30
CA LYS A 24 -20.20 -15.08 4.39
C LYS A 24 -20.13 -14.43 5.78
N ASP A 25 -19.94 -15.23 6.83
CA ASP A 25 -19.87 -14.76 8.21
C ASP A 25 -18.60 -13.95 8.54
N THR A 26 -17.60 -13.94 7.64
CA THR A 26 -16.36 -13.18 7.84
C THR A 26 -16.38 -11.81 7.15
N SER A 27 -17.40 -11.49 6.36
CA SER A 27 -17.49 -10.21 5.68
C SER A 27 -17.73 -9.05 6.65
N THR A 28 -17.17 -7.89 6.33
CA THR A 28 -17.34 -6.67 7.11
C THR A 28 -17.40 -5.45 6.20
N THR A 29 -17.74 -4.30 6.77
CA THR A 29 -17.82 -3.02 6.05
C THR A 29 -16.72 -2.08 6.49
N ILE A 30 -15.96 -1.54 5.53
CA ILE A 30 -14.91 -0.54 5.75
C ILE A 30 -15.22 0.68 4.85
N PHE A 31 -15.38 1.85 5.43
CA PHE A 31 -15.77 3.08 4.73
C PHE A 31 -16.99 2.92 3.79
N GLY A 32 -18.02 2.20 4.26
CA GLY A 32 -19.20 1.92 3.44
C GLY A 32 -19.06 0.81 2.40
N ASN A 33 -17.88 0.22 2.28
CA ASN A 33 -17.51 -0.78 1.28
C ASN A 33 -17.47 -2.18 1.92
N SER A 34 -18.15 -3.16 1.33
CA SER A 34 -18.14 -4.54 1.83
C SER A 34 -16.86 -5.24 1.41
N VAL A 35 -16.14 -5.80 2.38
CA VAL A 35 -14.94 -6.62 2.16
C VAL A 35 -15.16 -8.03 2.74
N PRO A 36 -14.61 -9.09 2.11
CA PRO A 36 -14.92 -10.46 2.50
C PRO A 36 -14.25 -10.91 3.82
N SER A 37 -13.33 -10.13 4.36
CA SER A 37 -12.66 -10.41 5.64
C SER A 37 -12.19 -9.10 6.29
N PRO A 38 -12.25 -8.97 7.63
CA PRO A 38 -11.72 -7.82 8.36
C PRO A 38 -10.18 -7.79 8.38
N ILE A 39 -9.52 -8.87 7.99
CA ILE A 39 -8.07 -8.97 7.98
C ILE A 39 -7.54 -8.51 6.63
N GLY A 40 -6.72 -7.48 6.62
CA GLY A 40 -6.09 -6.92 5.42
C GLY A 40 -4.56 -6.90 5.50
N ILE A 41 -3.94 -6.61 4.37
CA ILE A 41 -2.49 -6.37 4.26
C ILE A 41 -2.22 -4.90 4.54
N ALA A 42 -1.34 -4.62 5.49
CA ALA A 42 -0.94 -3.27 5.86
C ALA A 42 0.02 -2.66 4.82
N ALA A 43 0.03 -1.33 4.75
CA ALA A 43 1.01 -0.58 3.97
C ALA A 43 2.45 -1.00 4.32
N GLY A 44 3.32 -1.05 3.31
CA GLY A 44 4.73 -1.43 3.47
C GLY A 44 5.04 -2.87 3.10
N LEU A 45 4.07 -3.80 3.14
CA LEU A 45 4.30 -5.19 2.76
C LEU A 45 4.31 -5.37 1.23
N ASP A 46 3.40 -4.72 0.51
CA ASP A 46 3.42 -4.64 -0.95
C ASP A 46 3.40 -3.17 -1.41
N LYS A 47 4.58 -2.56 -1.45
CA LYS A 47 4.72 -1.13 -1.77
C LYS A 47 4.37 -0.81 -3.22
N ASP A 48 4.54 -1.77 -4.11
CA ASP A 48 4.56 -1.56 -5.55
C ASP A 48 3.49 -2.35 -6.31
N TYR A 49 2.49 -2.90 -5.60
CA TYR A 49 1.45 -3.75 -6.20
C TYR A 49 2.00 -4.97 -6.96
N LYS A 50 3.05 -5.60 -6.44
CA LYS A 50 3.67 -6.78 -7.06
C LYS A 50 3.03 -8.09 -6.61
N SER A 51 2.48 -8.11 -5.39
CA SER A 51 1.96 -9.31 -4.74
C SER A 51 0.51 -9.19 -4.25
N THR A 52 -0.08 -8.00 -4.30
CA THR A 52 -1.45 -7.76 -3.82
C THR A 52 -2.48 -8.72 -4.40
N PRO A 53 -2.53 -9.04 -5.72
CA PRO A 53 -3.49 -10.00 -6.25
C PRO A 53 -3.36 -11.39 -5.59
N LYS A 54 -2.15 -11.79 -5.22
CA LYS A 54 -1.90 -13.08 -4.55
C LYS A 54 -2.31 -13.05 -3.08
N TYR A 55 -2.03 -11.96 -2.37
CA TYR A 55 -2.52 -11.79 -0.99
C TYR A 55 -4.05 -11.87 -0.93
N LEU A 56 -4.73 -11.20 -1.85
CA LEU A 56 -6.18 -11.26 -1.94
C LEU A 56 -6.68 -12.69 -2.23
N SER A 57 -5.94 -13.48 -3.01
CA SER A 57 -6.26 -14.90 -3.27
C SER A 57 -6.03 -15.79 -2.05
N LEU A 58 -5.10 -15.45 -1.18
CA LEU A 58 -4.85 -16.15 0.09
C LEU A 58 -5.91 -15.91 1.16
N GLY A 59 -6.89 -15.02 0.92
CA GLY A 59 -7.99 -14.77 1.85
C GLY A 59 -7.88 -13.49 2.66
N PHE A 60 -6.92 -12.60 2.36
CA PHE A 60 -6.96 -11.25 2.94
C PHE A 60 -8.12 -10.47 2.32
N GLY A 61 -8.92 -9.81 3.16
CA GLY A 61 -10.12 -9.08 2.73
C GLY A 61 -9.80 -7.89 1.83
N PHE A 62 -8.72 -7.17 2.14
CA PHE A 62 -8.24 -5.99 1.41
C PHE A 62 -6.72 -5.85 1.52
N SER A 63 -6.15 -4.94 0.74
CA SER A 63 -4.73 -4.62 0.81
C SER A 63 -4.50 -3.12 0.75
N VAL A 64 -3.63 -2.61 1.63
CA VAL A 64 -3.10 -1.25 1.55
C VAL A 64 -1.77 -1.31 0.80
N VAL A 65 -1.77 -0.83 -0.43
CA VAL A 65 -0.59 -0.77 -1.31
C VAL A 65 0.16 0.55 -1.08
N GLY A 66 1.45 0.50 -0.97
CA GLY A 66 2.27 1.71 -0.74
C GLY A 66 3.06 1.62 0.57
N THR A 67 3.52 2.75 1.12
CA THR A 67 3.30 4.13 0.67
C THR A 67 4.13 4.42 -0.58
N THR A 68 3.52 5.08 -1.55
CA THR A 68 4.16 5.51 -2.78
C THR A 68 4.19 7.03 -2.92
N MET A 69 5.12 7.52 -3.72
CA MET A 69 5.22 8.91 -4.16
C MET A 69 5.23 8.94 -5.69
N ILE A 70 4.96 10.09 -6.30
CA ILE A 70 4.91 10.24 -7.76
C ILE A 70 6.18 9.69 -8.40
N ASN A 71 7.34 10.14 -7.91
CA ASN A 71 8.63 9.72 -8.42
C ASN A 71 9.15 8.44 -7.72
N PRO A 72 9.90 7.58 -8.43
CA PRO A 72 10.59 6.45 -7.83
C PRO A 72 11.55 6.90 -6.72
N ARG A 73 11.63 6.10 -5.64
CA ARG A 73 12.55 6.36 -4.52
C ARG A 73 13.31 5.10 -4.15
N THR A 74 14.61 5.25 -3.96
CA THR A 74 15.47 4.16 -3.43
C THR A 74 15.31 4.00 -1.92
N GLY A 75 14.81 5.03 -1.23
CA GLY A 75 14.78 5.12 0.22
C GLY A 75 16.15 5.46 0.82
N ASN A 76 16.26 5.38 2.14
CA ASN A 76 17.50 5.66 2.86
C ASN A 76 18.60 4.63 2.54
N PRO A 77 19.90 4.97 2.71
CA PRO A 77 21.01 4.04 2.60
C PRO A 77 20.84 2.81 3.51
N LYS A 78 21.40 1.68 3.09
CA LYS A 78 21.46 0.47 3.92
C LYS A 78 22.65 0.54 4.91
N PRO A 79 22.51 -0.08 6.12
CA PRO A 79 21.39 -0.86 6.66
C PRO A 79 20.25 0.05 7.11
N ARG A 80 19.02 -0.26 6.72
CA ARG A 80 17.81 0.51 7.02
C ARG A 80 16.67 -0.31 7.63
N LEU A 81 16.98 -1.55 7.97
CA LEU A 81 16.12 -2.48 8.68
C LEU A 81 17.00 -3.30 9.61
N ILE A 82 16.75 -3.21 10.90
CA ILE A 82 17.51 -3.89 11.95
C ILE A 82 16.53 -4.71 12.78
N ARG A 83 16.84 -5.99 12.96
CA ARG A 83 16.08 -6.90 13.83
C ARG A 83 16.89 -7.22 15.05
N ASP A 84 16.41 -6.84 16.23
CA ASP A 84 16.93 -7.29 17.51
C ASP A 84 16.14 -8.51 17.97
N LYS A 85 16.71 -9.69 17.77
CA LYS A 85 16.08 -10.96 18.17
C LYS A 85 15.97 -11.12 19.69
N SER A 86 16.88 -10.51 20.45
CA SER A 86 16.91 -10.64 21.90
C SER A 86 15.77 -9.89 22.55
N LYS A 87 15.35 -8.78 21.94
CA LYS A 87 14.23 -7.94 22.41
C LYS A 87 12.93 -8.18 21.65
N GLY A 88 12.94 -8.97 20.57
CA GLY A 88 11.79 -9.13 19.68
C GLY A 88 11.45 -7.86 18.89
N GLU A 89 12.40 -6.95 18.71
CA GLU A 89 12.19 -5.63 18.09
C GLU A 89 12.59 -5.63 16.62
N LEU A 90 11.88 -4.80 15.84
CA LEU A 90 12.19 -4.48 14.45
C LEU A 90 12.21 -2.96 14.28
N VAL A 91 13.37 -2.40 13.97
CA VAL A 91 13.54 -0.96 13.73
C VAL A 91 13.81 -0.73 12.24
N ASN A 92 13.13 0.28 11.66
CA ASN A 92 13.35 0.64 10.27
C ASN A 92 13.54 2.15 10.07
N ALA A 93 14.28 2.47 9.00
CA ALA A 93 14.46 3.82 8.49
C ALA A 93 14.33 3.80 6.95
N LEU A 94 13.19 3.33 6.42
CA LEU A 94 13.03 3.01 5.00
C LEU A 94 12.93 4.24 4.10
N SER A 95 12.21 5.31 4.50
CA SER A 95 11.97 6.53 3.70
C SER A 95 11.29 6.26 2.34
N PHE A 96 10.18 5.50 2.35
CA PHE A 96 9.31 5.22 1.21
C PHE A 96 10.01 4.71 -0.07
N PRO A 97 10.86 3.65 -0.01
CA PRO A 97 11.36 3.06 -1.24
C PRO A 97 10.19 2.51 -2.07
N SER A 98 10.09 2.93 -3.33
CA SER A 98 9.06 2.46 -4.25
C SER A 98 9.45 2.69 -5.71
N ASP A 99 8.82 1.97 -6.62
CA ASP A 99 9.01 2.11 -8.06
C ASP A 99 8.35 3.39 -8.63
N GLY A 100 7.60 4.14 -7.80
CA GLY A 100 6.84 5.32 -8.18
C GLY A 100 5.43 5.03 -8.65
N SER A 101 4.54 6.01 -8.48
CA SER A 101 3.10 5.84 -8.64
C SER A 101 2.68 5.46 -10.06
N TYR A 102 3.33 5.98 -11.08
CA TYR A 102 3.01 5.63 -12.48
C TYR A 102 3.28 4.14 -12.81
N LYS A 103 4.35 3.56 -12.26
CA LYS A 103 4.60 2.11 -12.43
C LYS A 103 3.59 1.25 -11.69
N ILE A 104 3.17 1.70 -10.49
CA ILE A 104 2.11 1.02 -9.72
C ILE A 104 0.80 1.07 -10.47
N LEU A 105 0.41 2.25 -10.98
CA LEU A 105 -0.78 2.41 -11.81
C LEU A 105 -0.78 1.49 -13.03
N ASN A 106 0.36 1.40 -13.73
CA ASN A 106 0.49 0.49 -14.86
C ASN A 106 0.29 -0.98 -14.46
N ARG A 107 0.77 -1.39 -13.27
CA ARG A 107 0.54 -2.74 -12.75
C ARG A 107 -0.93 -2.96 -12.40
N LEU A 108 -1.59 -1.99 -11.76
CA LEU A 108 -3.04 -2.05 -11.48
C LEU A 108 -3.87 -2.23 -12.74
N LYS A 109 -3.52 -1.52 -13.82
CA LYS A 109 -4.19 -1.65 -15.13
C LYS A 109 -3.97 -3.01 -15.79
N ASN A 110 -2.75 -3.54 -15.71
CA ASN A 110 -2.38 -4.83 -16.34
C ASN A 110 -2.83 -6.06 -15.53
N TYR A 111 -2.96 -5.92 -14.21
CA TYR A 111 -3.33 -7.01 -13.29
C TYR A 111 -4.38 -6.52 -12.30
N PRO A 112 -5.61 -6.20 -12.77
CA PRO A 112 -6.62 -5.59 -11.92
C PRO A 112 -7.05 -6.52 -10.78
N SER A 113 -7.18 -5.95 -9.60
CA SER A 113 -7.87 -6.55 -8.46
C SER A 113 -9.21 -5.84 -8.26
N PRO A 114 -10.17 -6.46 -7.53
CA PRO A 114 -11.41 -5.79 -7.18
C PRO A 114 -11.13 -4.46 -6.49
N ARG A 115 -11.64 -3.36 -7.06
CA ARG A 115 -11.42 -1.99 -6.56
C ARG A 115 -11.80 -1.86 -5.09
N GLU A 116 -12.90 -2.49 -4.71
CA GLU A 116 -13.47 -2.51 -3.34
C GLU A 116 -12.56 -3.19 -2.30
N ARG A 117 -11.46 -3.77 -2.74
CA ARG A 117 -10.47 -4.45 -1.88
C ARG A 117 -9.10 -3.77 -1.88
N ILE A 118 -8.97 -2.63 -2.57
CA ILE A 118 -7.71 -1.90 -2.69
C ILE A 118 -7.79 -0.57 -1.96
N ILE A 119 -6.83 -0.32 -1.09
CA ILE A 119 -6.51 1.00 -0.53
C ILE A 119 -5.11 1.35 -1.06
N ILE A 120 -4.91 2.59 -1.49
CA ILE A 120 -3.58 3.07 -1.90
C ILE A 120 -3.07 4.05 -0.85
N SER A 121 -1.89 3.79 -0.31
CA SER A 121 -1.19 4.72 0.59
C SER A 121 -0.26 5.61 -0.23
N VAL A 122 -0.52 6.92 -0.20
CA VAL A 122 0.22 7.94 -0.95
C VAL A 122 0.91 8.91 -0.02
N SER A 123 1.98 9.51 -0.51
CA SER A 123 2.67 10.63 0.14
C SER A 123 3.27 11.56 -0.91
N GLY A 124 3.82 12.69 -0.48
CA GLY A 124 4.48 13.66 -1.36
C GLY A 124 5.31 14.65 -0.57
N THR A 125 6.22 15.34 -1.24
CA THR A 125 7.06 16.41 -0.65
C THR A 125 6.40 17.79 -0.72
N SER A 126 5.31 17.92 -1.49
CA SER A 126 4.45 19.10 -1.54
C SER A 126 2.97 18.72 -1.52
N GLU A 127 2.09 19.70 -1.30
CA GLU A 127 0.63 19.49 -1.36
C GLU A 127 0.21 19.07 -2.76
N GLU A 128 0.78 19.69 -3.79
CA GLU A 128 0.50 19.40 -5.19
C GLU A 128 0.85 17.96 -5.53
N GLU A 129 2.01 17.46 -5.08
CA GLU A 129 2.43 16.07 -5.29
C GLU A 129 1.47 15.07 -4.60
N ILE A 130 1.00 15.39 -3.39
CA ILE A 130 0.03 14.55 -2.68
C ILE A 130 -1.30 14.51 -3.46
N ILE A 131 -1.79 15.67 -3.92
CA ILE A 131 -3.04 15.78 -4.67
C ILE A 131 -2.93 15.06 -6.01
N GLU A 132 -1.87 15.28 -6.76
CA GLU A 132 -1.61 14.57 -8.02
C GLU A 132 -1.64 13.05 -7.80
N ASN A 133 -0.98 12.59 -6.74
CA ASN A 133 -0.91 11.18 -6.39
C ASN A 133 -2.29 10.60 -6.01
N LEU A 134 -3.10 11.36 -5.28
CA LEU A 134 -4.47 11.00 -4.93
C LEU A 134 -5.34 10.86 -6.19
N LEU A 135 -5.34 11.87 -7.05
CA LEU A 135 -6.12 11.90 -8.30
C LEU A 135 -5.71 10.75 -9.24
N LEU A 136 -4.43 10.38 -9.25
CA LEU A 136 -3.92 9.28 -10.08
C LEU A 136 -4.57 7.93 -9.74
N PHE A 137 -4.92 7.70 -8.47
CA PHE A 137 -5.42 6.41 -8.00
C PHE A 137 -6.91 6.36 -7.67
N GLN A 138 -7.62 7.48 -7.62
CA GLN A 138 -9.01 7.55 -7.16
C GLN A 138 -9.98 6.56 -7.85
N ASP A 139 -9.74 6.24 -9.13
CA ASP A 139 -10.58 5.32 -9.89
C ASP A 139 -10.19 3.85 -9.73
N PHE A 140 -9.06 3.56 -9.07
CA PHE A 140 -8.48 2.22 -8.95
C PHE A 140 -8.58 1.62 -7.55
N CYS A 141 -9.02 2.38 -6.58
CA CYS A 141 -9.15 1.94 -5.18
C CYS A 141 -10.45 2.48 -4.57
N PHE A 142 -10.89 1.90 -3.46
CA PHE A 142 -12.07 2.42 -2.76
C PHE A 142 -11.72 3.49 -1.72
N ALA A 143 -10.47 3.57 -1.31
CA ALA A 143 -9.97 4.60 -0.41
C ALA A 143 -8.49 4.91 -0.70
N VAL A 144 -8.09 6.15 -0.42
CA VAL A 144 -6.69 6.58 -0.43
C VAL A 144 -6.28 6.96 0.98
N GLU A 145 -5.18 6.37 1.45
CA GLU A 145 -4.52 6.75 2.70
C GLU A 145 -3.46 7.82 2.40
N ILE A 146 -3.57 8.99 3.03
CA ILE A 146 -2.56 10.05 2.93
C ILE A 146 -1.56 9.87 4.07
N ASN A 147 -0.38 9.36 3.77
CA ASN A 147 0.67 9.13 4.74
C ASN A 147 1.57 10.36 4.91
N ILE A 148 1.33 11.11 5.99
CA ILE A 148 2.09 12.31 6.37
C ILE A 148 2.90 12.12 7.66
N SER A 149 2.89 10.91 8.22
CA SER A 149 3.40 10.64 9.58
C SER A 149 4.80 10.02 9.62
N SER A 150 5.44 9.75 8.47
CA SER A 150 6.73 9.08 8.45
C SER A 150 7.84 9.92 9.13
N PRO A 151 8.45 9.42 10.22
CA PRO A 151 9.56 10.12 10.88
C PRO A 151 10.85 10.09 10.05
N ASN A 152 10.92 9.20 9.07
CA ASN A 152 12.10 8.90 8.24
C ASN A 152 12.21 9.80 7.00
N THR A 153 11.27 10.72 6.81
CA THR A 153 11.23 11.65 5.67
C THR A 153 11.07 13.06 6.22
N THR A 154 12.14 13.84 6.22
CA THR A 154 12.20 15.17 6.84
C THR A 154 11.17 16.14 6.28
N ASP A 155 10.91 16.09 4.98
CA ASP A 155 9.99 16.99 4.28
C ASP A 155 8.51 16.80 4.66
N LEU A 156 8.14 15.66 5.27
CA LEU A 156 6.76 15.40 5.67
C LEU A 156 6.34 16.10 6.96
N LYS A 157 7.28 16.47 7.81
CA LYS A 157 6.98 17.14 9.10
C LYS A 157 6.16 18.41 8.94
N LYS A 158 6.29 19.10 7.81
CA LYS A 158 5.50 20.30 7.49
C LYS A 158 4.00 20.03 7.31
N PHE A 159 3.59 18.79 6.96
CA PHE A 159 2.20 18.42 6.77
C PHE A 159 1.49 17.97 8.04
N VAL A 160 2.20 17.78 9.15
CA VAL A 160 1.61 17.34 10.42
C VAL A 160 0.81 18.46 11.10
N ASN A 161 0.79 19.70 10.55
CA ASN A 161 -0.02 20.77 11.08
C ASN A 161 -1.45 20.78 10.49
N HIS A 162 -2.40 21.25 11.27
CA HIS A 162 -3.82 21.28 10.95
C HIS A 162 -4.16 22.03 9.65
N ASN A 163 -3.43 23.11 9.33
CA ASN A 163 -3.71 23.95 8.16
C ASN A 163 -3.31 23.26 6.86
N SER A 164 -2.19 22.57 6.82
CA SER A 164 -1.74 21.81 5.64
C SER A 164 -2.66 20.65 5.33
N ILE A 165 -3.09 19.87 6.33
CA ILE A 165 -4.06 18.80 6.15
C ILE A 165 -5.38 19.35 5.61
N ARG A 166 -5.87 20.44 6.19
CA ARG A 166 -7.12 21.07 5.76
C ARG A 166 -7.04 21.60 4.32
N SER A 167 -5.89 22.12 3.90
CA SER A 167 -5.64 22.54 2.52
C SER A 167 -5.76 21.38 1.55
N ILE A 168 -5.09 20.27 1.83
CA ILE A 168 -5.11 19.06 1.01
C ILE A 168 -6.56 18.50 0.87
N LEU A 169 -7.33 18.46 1.96
CA LEU A 169 -8.68 17.88 1.96
C LEU A 169 -9.75 18.78 1.34
N LYS A 170 -9.46 20.05 1.05
CA LYS A 170 -10.39 20.99 0.41
C LYS A 170 -10.26 21.08 -1.11
N LYS A 171 -9.17 20.54 -1.65
CA LYS A 171 -8.91 20.48 -3.09
C LYS A 171 -9.37 19.15 -3.70
#